data_215ed695d540f9ba3bbf83c78ad6f49e
#
_entry.id   215ed695d540f9ba3bbf83c78ad6f49e
#
_cell.length_a   1.000
_cell.length_b   1.000
_cell.length_c   1.000
_cell.angle_alpha   90.00
_cell.angle_beta   90.00
_cell.angle_gamma   90.00
#
_symmetry.space_group_name_H-M   'P 1'
#
loop_
_entity.id
_entity.type
_entity.pdbx_description
1 polymer ?
#
loop_
_entity_poly.entity_id
_entity_poly.type
_entity_poly.pdbx_seq_one_letter_code
_entity_poly.pdbx_strand_id
1 'polypeptide(L)'
;MRKDMILAEALRMNVAQIEEKKAKKKTFAQNLWFLHWLMAACFLLLFATGAYMTDLPKKVSYGESLYELHKTLGVVVMSVLLARIVVLLRVIQHKYRRRLPKLTGEWLKTFFFHTSLYFFMLLVPLSGYFCSNSYGYDVVIFGTDITLPDLFPENKEVAEFSKSLHFWLAYTFLAAIALHAIDQWKYLRAQGRRFYTAVNRSTETNK
;
A
#
# COMPACT_ATOMS: atom_id res chain seq x y z
N MET A 1 -18.68 -36.63 38.95
CA MET A 1 -18.89 -35.19 39.32
C MET A 1 -17.63 -34.33 39.21
N ARG A 2 -16.52 -34.58 39.95
CA ARG A 2 -15.28 -33.75 39.87
C ARG A 2 -14.55 -33.87 38.54
N LYS A 3 -14.46 -35.05 37.94
CA LYS A 3 -13.81 -35.28 36.59
C LYS A 3 -14.59 -34.62 35.47
N ASP A 4 -15.91 -34.66 35.53
CA ASP A 4 -16.77 -34.09 34.48
C ASP A 4 -16.70 -32.55 34.51
N MET A 5 -16.55 -31.96 35.69
CA MET A 5 -16.36 -30.52 35.86
C MET A 5 -15.00 -30.05 35.29
N ILE A 6 -13.90 -30.80 35.55
CA ILE A 6 -12.56 -30.49 35.02
C ILE A 6 -12.56 -30.63 33.50
N LEU A 7 -13.20 -31.64 32.94
CA LEU A 7 -13.30 -31.83 31.49
C LEU A 7 -14.10 -30.69 30.82
N ALA A 8 -15.20 -30.29 31.44
CA ALA A 8 -16.01 -29.16 30.94
C ALA A 8 -15.22 -27.83 30.94
N GLU A 9 -14.43 -27.58 31.98
CA GLU A 9 -13.59 -26.39 32.08
C GLU A 9 -12.47 -26.40 31.04
N ALA A 10 -11.77 -27.53 30.84
CA ALA A 10 -10.76 -27.70 29.80
C ALA A 10 -11.33 -27.52 28.38
N LEU A 11 -12.54 -28.02 28.13
CA LEU A 11 -13.22 -27.79 26.86
C LEU A 11 -13.58 -26.32 26.64
N ARG A 12 -14.07 -25.61 27.66
CA ARG A 12 -14.36 -24.18 27.58
C ARG A 12 -13.09 -23.35 27.28
N MET A 13 -12.00 -23.68 27.95
CA MET A 13 -10.71 -22.99 27.69
C MET A 13 -10.21 -23.23 26.25
N ASN A 14 -10.32 -24.46 25.74
CA ASN A 14 -9.97 -24.78 24.36
C ASN A 14 -10.83 -24.01 23.35
N VAL A 15 -12.15 -23.94 23.57
CA VAL A 15 -13.07 -23.19 22.70
C VAL A 15 -12.72 -21.71 22.72
N ALA A 16 -12.51 -21.12 23.89
CA ALA A 16 -12.10 -19.71 24.02
C ALA A 16 -10.78 -19.41 23.29
N GLN A 17 -9.78 -20.28 23.39
CA GLN A 17 -8.51 -20.14 22.66
C GLN A 17 -8.69 -20.23 21.13
N ILE A 18 -9.57 -21.12 20.67
CA ILE A 18 -9.89 -21.24 19.23
C ILE A 18 -10.60 -19.99 18.72
N GLU A 19 -11.53 -19.45 19.49
CA GLU A 19 -12.24 -18.22 19.13
C GLU A 19 -11.29 -16.99 19.12
N GLU A 20 -10.43 -16.86 20.11
CA GLU A 20 -9.41 -15.80 20.13
C GLU A 20 -8.46 -15.88 18.92
N LYS A 21 -8.01 -17.08 18.54
CA LYS A 21 -7.17 -17.29 17.36
C LYS A 21 -7.91 -16.93 16.05
N LYS A 22 -9.21 -17.28 15.96
CA LYS A 22 -10.05 -16.90 14.82
C LYS A 22 -10.24 -15.39 14.74
N ALA A 23 -10.50 -14.72 15.86
CA ALA A 23 -10.66 -13.27 15.94
C ALA A 23 -9.37 -12.55 15.53
N LYS A 24 -8.20 -12.94 16.05
CA LYS A 24 -6.89 -12.39 15.65
C LYS A 24 -6.62 -12.58 14.15
N LYS A 25 -6.89 -13.75 13.59
CA LYS A 25 -6.72 -14.00 12.16
C LYS A 25 -7.63 -13.11 11.30
N LYS A 26 -8.87 -12.90 11.71
CA LYS A 26 -9.82 -12.00 11.04
C LYS A 26 -9.33 -10.57 11.06
N THR A 27 -8.83 -10.08 12.19
CA THR A 27 -8.29 -8.72 12.35
C THR A 27 -7.08 -8.48 11.43
N PHE A 28 -6.12 -9.41 11.37
CA PHE A 28 -4.97 -9.28 10.47
C PHE A 28 -5.37 -9.24 8.99
N ALA A 29 -6.31 -10.09 8.57
CA ALA A 29 -6.79 -10.08 7.20
C ALA A 29 -7.52 -8.78 6.84
N GLN A 30 -8.30 -8.22 7.77
CA GLN A 30 -8.99 -6.95 7.60
C GLN A 30 -7.98 -5.78 7.49
N ASN A 31 -6.94 -5.77 8.32
CA ASN A 31 -5.90 -4.75 8.27
C ASN A 31 -5.14 -4.78 6.94
N LEU A 32 -4.76 -5.97 6.44
CA LEU A 32 -4.10 -6.09 5.13
C LEU A 32 -5.01 -5.63 3.99
N TRP A 33 -6.29 -5.94 4.05
CA TRP A 33 -7.28 -5.50 3.07
C TRP A 33 -7.46 -3.98 3.09
N PHE A 34 -7.60 -3.38 4.28
CA PHE A 34 -7.71 -1.94 4.43
C PHE A 34 -6.46 -1.21 3.92
N LEU A 35 -5.26 -1.64 4.34
CA LEU A 35 -4.00 -1.07 3.88
C LEU A 35 -3.82 -1.20 2.36
N HIS A 36 -4.29 -2.30 1.77
CA HIS A 36 -4.24 -2.48 0.30
C HIS A 36 -5.06 -1.40 -0.43
N TRP A 37 -6.31 -1.18 -0.03
CA TRP A 37 -7.17 -0.19 -0.68
C TRP A 37 -6.73 1.24 -0.41
N LEU A 38 -6.23 1.52 0.80
CA LEU A 38 -5.64 2.81 1.13
C LEU A 38 -4.45 3.11 0.21
N MET A 39 -3.54 2.15 0.04
CA MET A 39 -2.40 2.30 -0.88
C MET A 39 -2.86 2.46 -2.33
N ALA A 40 -3.83 1.69 -2.79
CA ALA A 40 -4.37 1.81 -4.15
C ALA A 40 -4.93 3.22 -4.41
N ALA A 41 -5.68 3.78 -3.45
CA ALA A 41 -6.19 5.15 -3.55
C ALA A 41 -5.06 6.19 -3.57
N CYS A 42 -4.07 6.05 -2.68
CA CYS A 42 -2.91 6.96 -2.64
C CYS A 42 -2.10 6.91 -3.94
N PHE A 43 -1.85 5.72 -4.51
CA PHE A 43 -1.15 5.60 -5.78
C PHE A 43 -1.94 6.21 -6.94
N LEU A 44 -3.26 6.04 -6.97
CA LEU A 44 -4.09 6.69 -7.99
C LEU A 44 -3.95 8.22 -7.93
N LEU A 45 -3.97 8.80 -6.73
CA LEU A 45 -3.74 10.24 -6.53
C LEU A 45 -2.31 10.66 -6.91
N LEU A 46 -1.29 9.86 -6.56
CA LEU A 46 0.10 10.12 -6.96
C LEU A 46 0.28 10.12 -8.47
N PHE A 47 -0.31 9.17 -9.19
CA PHE A 47 -0.26 9.16 -10.66
C PHE A 47 -1.01 10.32 -11.26
N ALA A 48 -2.20 10.65 -10.75
CA ALA A 48 -2.98 11.78 -11.23
C ALA A 48 -2.24 13.11 -11.04
N THR A 49 -1.70 13.36 -9.85
CA THR A 49 -0.91 14.58 -9.55
C THR A 49 0.39 14.60 -10.33
N GLY A 50 1.11 13.48 -10.42
CA GLY A 50 2.35 13.35 -11.19
C GLY A 50 2.16 13.62 -12.69
N ALA A 51 1.16 12.99 -13.31
CA ALA A 51 0.83 13.24 -14.72
C ALA A 51 0.42 14.71 -14.96
N TYR A 52 -0.40 15.26 -14.08
CA TYR A 52 -0.82 16.66 -14.20
C TYR A 52 0.36 17.64 -14.08
N MET A 53 1.33 17.37 -13.19
CA MET A 53 2.52 18.21 -13.02
C MET A 53 3.45 18.21 -14.24
N THR A 54 3.46 17.16 -15.08
CA THR A 54 4.29 17.13 -16.30
C THR A 54 3.82 18.11 -17.35
N ASP A 55 2.51 18.41 -17.39
CA ASP A 55 1.88 19.27 -18.39
C ASP A 55 1.64 20.70 -17.90
N LEU A 56 1.92 20.98 -16.60
CA LEU A 56 1.72 22.29 -16.01
C LEU A 56 2.68 23.36 -16.59
N PRO A 57 2.17 24.53 -17.01
CA PRO A 57 3.00 25.68 -17.32
C PRO A 57 3.79 26.10 -16.08
N LYS A 58 5.08 26.42 -16.25
CA LYS A 58 6.03 26.78 -15.16
C LYS A 58 5.62 27.96 -14.25
N LYS A 59 4.50 28.61 -14.49
CA LYS A 59 4.04 29.83 -13.79
C LYS A 59 2.59 29.73 -13.28
N VAL A 60 2.14 28.55 -12.86
CA VAL A 60 0.80 28.44 -12.27
C VAL A 60 0.91 28.62 -10.76
N SER A 61 0.12 29.54 -10.19
CA SER A 61 0.17 29.93 -8.77
C SER A 61 -0.05 28.79 -7.76
N TYR A 62 -0.71 27.70 -8.17
CA TYR A 62 -0.92 26.49 -7.34
C TYR A 62 0.09 25.38 -7.63
N GLY A 63 1.08 25.63 -8.48
CA GLY A 63 2.08 24.61 -8.86
C GLY A 63 2.90 24.13 -7.66
N GLU A 64 3.38 25.03 -6.81
CA GLU A 64 4.15 24.69 -5.61
C GLU A 64 3.37 23.80 -4.67
N SER A 65 2.12 24.17 -4.35
CA SER A 65 1.25 23.38 -3.48
C SER A 65 0.98 21.97 -4.03
N LEU A 66 0.91 21.80 -5.35
CA LEU A 66 0.72 20.50 -5.98
C LEU A 66 1.98 19.62 -5.86
N TYR A 67 3.18 20.21 -6.02
CA TYR A 67 4.43 19.49 -5.78
C TYR A 67 4.58 19.07 -4.32
N GLU A 68 4.26 19.95 -3.37
CA GLU A 68 4.27 19.59 -1.94
C GLU A 68 3.26 18.48 -1.61
N LEU A 69 2.05 18.56 -2.14
CA LEU A 69 1.04 17.51 -1.98
C LEU A 69 1.51 16.17 -2.54
N HIS A 70 2.10 16.17 -3.73
CA HIS A 70 2.65 14.95 -4.34
C HIS A 70 3.77 14.34 -3.49
N LYS A 71 4.72 15.14 -3.02
CA LYS A 71 5.80 14.71 -2.14
C LYS A 71 5.24 14.12 -0.83
N THR A 72 4.29 14.81 -0.20
CA THR A 72 3.62 14.37 1.02
C THR A 72 2.91 13.03 0.83
N LEU A 73 2.15 12.87 -0.25
CA LEU A 73 1.50 11.60 -0.59
C LEU A 73 2.54 10.48 -0.78
N GLY A 74 3.70 10.79 -1.37
CA GLY A 74 4.83 9.86 -1.48
C GLY A 74 5.34 9.37 -0.12
N VAL A 75 5.49 10.28 0.84
CA VAL A 75 5.89 9.96 2.23
C VAL A 75 4.82 9.12 2.93
N VAL A 76 3.54 9.49 2.78
CA VAL A 76 2.41 8.72 3.34
C VAL A 76 2.39 7.30 2.77
N VAL A 77 2.53 7.14 1.46
CA VAL A 77 2.57 5.82 0.82
C VAL A 77 3.74 4.99 1.33
N MET A 78 4.92 5.57 1.50
CA MET A 78 6.07 4.88 2.07
C MET A 78 5.80 4.40 3.50
N SER A 79 5.18 5.25 4.34
CA SER A 79 4.81 4.91 5.72
C SER A 79 3.77 3.77 5.77
N VAL A 80 2.75 3.84 4.93
CA VAL A 80 1.72 2.78 4.80
C VAL A 80 2.32 1.48 4.26
N LEU A 81 3.28 1.56 3.32
CA LEU A 81 4.01 0.40 2.81
C LEU A 81 4.79 -0.30 3.93
N LEU A 82 5.52 0.44 4.75
CA LEU A 82 6.25 -0.11 5.89
C LEU A 82 5.30 -0.80 6.89
N ALA A 83 4.19 -0.16 7.23
CA ALA A 83 3.16 -0.74 8.08
C ALA A 83 2.60 -2.04 7.46
N ARG A 84 2.32 -2.05 6.16
CA ARG A 84 1.84 -3.23 5.44
C ARG A 84 2.86 -4.37 5.43
N ILE A 85 4.15 -4.06 5.20
CA ILE A 85 5.23 -5.06 5.25
C ILE A 85 5.31 -5.69 6.64
N VAL A 86 5.24 -4.89 7.71
CA VAL A 86 5.26 -5.41 9.10
C VAL A 86 4.08 -6.36 9.35
N VAL A 87 2.86 -5.97 8.95
CA VAL A 87 1.68 -6.83 9.08
C VAL A 87 1.82 -8.11 8.26
N LEU A 88 2.30 -8.00 7.01
CA LEU A 88 2.53 -9.13 6.12
C LEU A 88 3.54 -10.12 6.70
N LEU A 89 4.68 -9.62 7.21
CA LEU A 89 5.71 -10.46 7.83
C LEU A 89 5.15 -11.22 9.04
N ARG A 90 4.34 -10.58 9.89
CA ARG A 90 3.67 -11.24 11.02
C ARG A 90 2.72 -12.35 10.56
N VAL A 91 1.95 -12.10 9.48
CA VAL A 91 1.06 -13.11 8.88
C VAL A 91 1.85 -14.29 8.31
N ILE A 92 2.93 -14.03 7.58
CA ILE A 92 3.80 -15.05 6.99
C ILE A 92 4.46 -15.88 8.09
N GLN A 93 5.07 -15.25 9.10
CA GLN A 93 5.67 -15.94 10.24
C GLN A 93 4.67 -16.84 10.94
N HIS A 94 3.45 -16.37 11.19
CA HIS A 94 2.40 -17.18 11.83
C HIS A 94 1.94 -18.35 10.94
N LYS A 95 1.79 -18.12 9.63
CA LYS A 95 1.31 -19.14 8.67
C LYS A 95 2.35 -20.24 8.42
N TYR A 96 3.62 -19.86 8.25
CA TYR A 96 4.69 -20.78 7.83
C TYR A 96 5.61 -21.23 8.97
N ARG A 97 5.26 -20.91 10.21
CA ARG A 97 6.06 -21.34 11.40
C ARG A 97 6.21 -22.86 11.52
N ARG A 98 5.24 -23.63 11.01
CA ARG A 98 5.21 -25.10 11.13
C ARG A 98 5.22 -25.84 9.80
N ARG A 99 4.96 -25.17 8.69
CA ARG A 99 4.90 -25.81 7.36
C ARG A 99 5.33 -24.81 6.29
N LEU A 100 6.35 -25.16 5.53
CA LEU A 100 6.77 -24.41 4.36
C LEU A 100 5.71 -24.47 3.24
N PRO A 101 5.60 -23.44 2.39
CA PRO A 101 4.71 -23.48 1.25
C PRO A 101 5.12 -24.57 0.27
N LYS A 102 4.16 -25.22 -0.37
CA LYS A 102 4.44 -26.09 -1.51
C LYS A 102 4.86 -25.22 -2.68
N LEU A 103 6.05 -25.44 -3.22
CA LEU A 103 6.58 -24.74 -4.38
C LEU A 103 5.89 -25.28 -5.65
N THR A 104 4.77 -24.68 -6.02
CA THR A 104 4.09 -24.93 -7.29
C THR A 104 4.37 -23.80 -8.26
N GLY A 105 4.27 -24.05 -9.59
CA GLY A 105 4.46 -22.99 -10.59
C GLY A 105 3.54 -21.79 -10.39
N GLU A 106 2.28 -22.02 -10.03
CA GLU A 106 1.31 -20.96 -9.70
C GLU A 106 1.71 -20.16 -8.45
N TRP A 107 2.21 -20.82 -7.41
CA TRP A 107 2.71 -20.15 -6.22
C TRP A 107 3.91 -19.27 -6.57
N LEU A 108 4.84 -19.79 -7.37
CA LEU A 108 6.05 -19.08 -7.77
C LEU A 108 5.72 -17.84 -8.62
N LYS A 109 4.83 -17.97 -9.61
CA LYS A 109 4.32 -16.86 -10.41
C LYS A 109 3.71 -15.76 -9.52
N THR A 110 2.81 -16.15 -8.61
CA THR A 110 2.15 -15.22 -7.68
C THR A 110 3.16 -14.52 -6.77
N PHE A 111 4.14 -15.27 -6.26
CA PHE A 111 5.19 -14.75 -5.39
C PHE A 111 6.05 -13.69 -6.12
N PHE A 112 6.59 -14.01 -7.28
CA PHE A 112 7.42 -13.09 -8.05
C PHE A 112 6.66 -11.84 -8.47
N PHE A 113 5.42 -12.00 -8.91
CA PHE A 113 4.61 -10.88 -9.33
C PHE A 113 4.32 -9.91 -8.18
N HIS A 114 3.91 -10.40 -7.01
CA HIS A 114 3.67 -9.55 -5.85
C HIS A 114 4.97 -8.95 -5.29
N THR A 115 6.07 -9.70 -5.29
CA THR A 115 7.38 -9.19 -4.86
C THR A 115 7.83 -8.03 -5.76
N SER A 116 7.63 -8.13 -7.07
CA SER A 116 7.95 -7.06 -8.01
C SER A 116 7.09 -5.80 -7.75
N LEU A 117 5.79 -5.96 -7.45
CA LEU A 117 4.94 -4.83 -7.04
C LEU A 117 5.46 -4.15 -5.76
N TYR A 118 5.83 -4.90 -4.73
CA TYR A 118 6.42 -4.34 -3.49
C TYR A 118 7.74 -3.61 -3.77
N PHE A 119 8.55 -4.13 -4.67
CA PHE A 119 9.79 -3.50 -5.10
C PHE A 119 9.53 -2.14 -5.76
N PHE A 120 8.60 -2.05 -6.70
CA PHE A 120 8.20 -0.78 -7.30
C PHE A 120 7.58 0.19 -6.29
N MET A 121 6.73 -0.30 -5.39
CA MET A 121 6.14 0.52 -4.31
C MET A 121 7.19 1.18 -3.43
N LEU A 122 8.36 0.56 -3.27
CA LEU A 122 9.51 1.10 -2.53
C LEU A 122 10.34 2.05 -3.41
N LEU A 123 10.69 1.61 -4.62
CA LEU A 123 11.62 2.36 -5.47
C LEU A 123 11.03 3.67 -6.01
N VAL A 124 9.73 3.69 -6.36
CA VAL A 124 9.12 4.90 -6.93
C VAL A 124 9.15 6.07 -5.94
N PRO A 125 8.63 6.01 -4.71
CA PRO A 125 8.71 7.14 -3.79
C PRO A 125 10.15 7.43 -3.36
N LEU A 126 11.02 6.42 -3.24
CA LEU A 126 12.43 6.63 -2.92
C LEU A 126 13.16 7.40 -4.03
N SER A 127 12.92 7.06 -5.31
CA SER A 127 13.50 7.81 -6.44
C SER A 127 12.97 9.24 -6.52
N GLY A 128 11.70 9.48 -6.16
CA GLY A 128 11.14 10.83 -6.06
C GLY A 128 11.77 11.66 -4.96
N TYR A 129 12.02 11.06 -3.79
CA TYR A 129 12.74 11.70 -2.70
C TYR A 129 14.18 12.04 -3.10
N PHE A 130 14.88 11.10 -3.73
CA PHE A 130 16.22 11.32 -4.27
C PHE A 130 16.25 12.45 -5.31
N CYS A 131 15.28 12.47 -6.21
CA CYS A 131 15.11 13.52 -7.19
C CYS A 131 14.94 14.91 -6.53
N SER A 132 14.06 15.01 -5.51
CA SER A 132 13.82 16.27 -4.81
C SER A 132 15.09 16.81 -4.14
N ASN A 133 15.80 15.99 -3.37
CA ASN A 133 17.04 16.41 -2.69
C ASN A 133 18.15 16.79 -3.69
N SER A 134 18.32 16.03 -4.78
CA SER A 134 19.35 16.33 -5.77
C SER A 134 19.12 17.66 -6.51
N TYR A 135 17.87 18.15 -6.57
CA TYR A 135 17.53 19.49 -7.06
C TYR A 135 17.62 20.58 -5.99
N GLY A 136 17.95 20.26 -4.73
CA GLY A 136 17.94 21.19 -3.60
C GLY A 136 16.52 21.57 -3.15
N TYR A 137 15.51 20.74 -3.43
CA TYR A 137 14.14 20.99 -2.98
C TYR A 137 13.83 20.18 -1.74
N ASP A 138 13.48 20.88 -0.67
CA ASP A 138 13.01 20.28 0.56
C ASP A 138 11.74 19.42 0.34
N VAL A 139 11.62 18.38 1.15
CA VAL A 139 10.42 17.57 1.24
C VAL A 139 9.65 17.99 2.50
N VAL A 140 8.79 18.99 2.34
CA VAL A 140 7.92 19.50 3.40
C VAL A 140 6.63 18.71 3.44
N ILE A 141 6.14 18.39 4.63
CA ILE A 141 4.83 17.77 4.80
C ILE A 141 3.74 18.83 4.59
N PHE A 142 2.94 18.66 3.55
CA PHE A 142 1.91 19.62 3.12
C PHE A 142 1.02 20.09 4.28
N GLY A 143 0.92 21.42 4.44
CA GLY A 143 0.15 22.04 5.49
C GLY A 143 0.83 22.07 6.87
N THR A 144 2.14 21.74 6.96
CA THR A 144 2.93 21.79 8.18
C THR A 144 4.30 22.43 7.93
N ASP A 145 5.03 22.77 9.02
CA ASP A 145 6.41 23.23 8.95
C ASP A 145 7.44 22.08 9.09
N ILE A 146 6.97 20.83 8.96
CA ILE A 146 7.83 19.65 9.13
C ILE A 146 8.52 19.36 7.80
N THR A 147 9.85 19.47 7.81
CA THR A 147 10.72 19.14 6.67
C THR A 147 11.46 17.83 6.94
N LEU A 148 11.50 16.94 5.95
CA LEU A 148 12.32 15.73 6.03
C LEU A 148 13.81 16.11 5.82
N PRO A 149 14.74 15.37 6.44
CA PRO A 149 16.18 15.65 6.29
C PRO A 149 16.66 15.40 4.86
N ASP A 150 17.56 16.25 4.37
CA ASP A 150 18.24 16.01 3.09
C ASP A 150 19.27 14.89 3.25
N LEU A 151 19.00 13.76 2.58
CA LEU A 151 19.87 12.59 2.62
C LEU A 151 20.87 12.56 1.45
N PHE A 152 20.67 13.40 0.43
CA PHE A 152 21.46 13.42 -0.79
C PHE A 152 21.89 14.84 -1.10
N PRO A 153 23.16 15.06 -1.50
CA PRO A 153 23.67 16.39 -1.83
C PRO A 153 23.07 16.89 -3.15
N GLU A 154 22.98 18.20 -3.26
CA GLU A 154 22.61 18.87 -4.51
C GLU A 154 23.63 18.54 -5.61
N ASN A 155 23.12 18.06 -6.74
CA ASN A 155 23.92 17.79 -7.93
C ASN A 155 23.01 17.79 -9.16
N LYS A 156 23.23 18.70 -10.08
CA LYS A 156 22.36 18.89 -11.25
C LYS A 156 22.35 17.69 -12.19
N GLU A 157 23.46 17.01 -12.41
CA GLU A 157 23.52 15.85 -13.29
C GLU A 157 22.77 14.67 -12.68
N VAL A 158 22.96 14.46 -11.37
CA VAL A 158 22.24 13.44 -10.59
C VAL A 158 20.75 13.76 -10.54
N ALA A 159 20.37 15.04 -10.44
CA ALA A 159 18.98 15.49 -10.44
C ALA A 159 18.25 15.15 -11.74
N GLU A 160 18.86 15.46 -12.91
CA GLU A 160 18.25 15.12 -14.20
C GLU A 160 18.14 13.59 -14.42
N PHE A 161 19.17 12.85 -14.02
CA PHE A 161 19.12 11.38 -14.04
C PHE A 161 18.00 10.83 -13.14
N SER A 162 17.92 11.31 -11.89
CA SER A 162 16.91 10.84 -10.93
C SER A 162 15.49 11.20 -11.33
N LYS A 163 15.28 12.35 -11.96
CA LYS A 163 14.00 12.75 -12.56
C LYS A 163 13.56 11.77 -13.65
N SER A 164 14.46 11.44 -14.57
CA SER A 164 14.22 10.48 -15.64
C SER A 164 13.94 9.08 -15.06
N LEU A 165 14.73 8.68 -14.07
CA LEU A 165 14.56 7.40 -13.36
C LEU A 165 13.18 7.32 -12.67
N HIS A 166 12.81 8.37 -11.91
CA HIS A 166 11.51 8.42 -11.23
C HIS A 166 10.35 8.32 -12.23
N PHE A 167 10.43 9.06 -13.33
CA PHE A 167 9.43 9.02 -14.40
C PHE A 167 9.26 7.60 -14.96
N TRP A 168 10.33 6.95 -15.39
CA TRP A 168 10.25 5.61 -15.98
C TRP A 168 9.84 4.54 -14.98
N LEU A 169 10.31 4.61 -13.74
CA LEU A 169 9.88 3.71 -12.66
C LEU A 169 8.38 3.86 -12.38
N ALA A 170 7.85 5.09 -12.35
CA ALA A 170 6.44 5.35 -12.11
C ALA A 170 5.57 4.75 -13.24
N TYR A 171 5.90 5.01 -14.52
CA TYR A 171 5.13 4.45 -15.63
C TYR A 171 5.23 2.92 -15.75
N THR A 172 6.41 2.35 -15.48
CA THR A 172 6.58 0.88 -15.40
C THR A 172 5.74 0.29 -14.27
N PHE A 173 5.70 0.95 -13.13
CA PHE A 173 4.86 0.56 -12.01
C PHE A 173 3.37 0.67 -12.33
N LEU A 174 2.94 1.74 -13.01
CA LEU A 174 1.56 1.88 -13.50
C LEU A 174 1.16 0.72 -14.41
N ALA A 175 2.02 0.33 -15.35
CA ALA A 175 1.80 -0.83 -16.20
C ALA A 175 1.68 -2.13 -15.37
N ALA A 176 2.54 -2.32 -14.37
CA ALA A 176 2.46 -3.47 -13.47
C ALA A 176 1.16 -3.48 -12.65
N ILE A 177 0.68 -2.31 -12.17
CA ILE A 177 -0.61 -2.18 -11.49
C ILE A 177 -1.76 -2.53 -12.44
N ALA A 178 -1.73 -2.07 -13.69
CA ALA A 178 -2.74 -2.39 -14.68
C ALA A 178 -2.82 -3.90 -14.95
N LEU A 179 -1.68 -4.56 -15.10
CA LEU A 179 -1.61 -6.03 -15.24
C LEU A 179 -2.14 -6.74 -13.98
N HIS A 180 -1.82 -6.23 -12.78
CA HIS A 180 -2.37 -6.75 -11.53
C HIS A 180 -3.89 -6.63 -11.48
N ALA A 181 -4.44 -5.49 -11.86
CA ALA A 181 -5.88 -5.25 -11.90
C ALA A 181 -6.60 -6.17 -12.90
N ILE A 182 -5.99 -6.42 -14.07
CA ILE A 182 -6.50 -7.35 -15.09
C ILE A 182 -6.51 -8.78 -14.55
N ASP A 183 -5.43 -9.24 -13.93
CA ASP A 183 -5.34 -10.57 -13.31
C ASP A 183 -6.41 -10.75 -12.20
N GLN A 184 -6.69 -9.69 -11.44
CA GLN A 184 -7.68 -9.68 -10.35
C GLN A 184 -9.08 -9.20 -10.78
N TRP A 185 -9.37 -9.12 -12.09
CA TRP A 185 -10.62 -8.55 -12.63
C TRP A 185 -11.89 -9.15 -12.03
N LYS A 186 -11.94 -10.48 -11.85
CA LYS A 186 -13.10 -11.17 -11.26
C LYS A 186 -13.37 -10.70 -9.83
N TYR A 187 -12.30 -10.50 -9.05
CA TYR A 187 -12.38 -9.99 -7.68
C TYR A 187 -12.83 -8.53 -7.65
N LEU A 188 -12.24 -7.68 -8.47
CA LEU A 188 -12.61 -6.26 -8.61
C LEU A 188 -14.09 -6.09 -8.96
N ARG A 189 -14.58 -6.84 -9.93
CA ARG A 189 -16.00 -6.83 -10.32
C ARG A 189 -16.92 -7.29 -9.20
N ALA A 190 -16.51 -8.27 -8.40
CA ALA A 190 -17.30 -8.72 -7.25
C ALA A 190 -17.36 -7.66 -6.14
N GLN A 191 -16.26 -6.95 -5.86
CA GLN A 191 -16.21 -5.86 -4.90
C GLN A 191 -17.05 -4.66 -5.36
N GLY A 192 -16.94 -4.27 -6.64
CA GLY A 192 -17.76 -3.19 -7.21
C GLY A 192 -19.27 -3.45 -7.06
N ARG A 193 -19.71 -4.69 -7.31
CA ARG A 193 -21.13 -5.07 -7.09
C ARG A 193 -21.55 -4.94 -5.62
N ARG A 194 -20.69 -5.38 -4.69
CA ARG A 194 -20.98 -5.26 -3.25
C ARG A 194 -21.09 -3.80 -2.81
N PHE A 195 -20.20 -2.95 -3.28
CA PHE A 195 -20.22 -1.52 -2.99
C PHE A 195 -21.51 -0.86 -3.53
N TYR A 196 -21.86 -1.12 -4.79
CA TYR A 196 -23.08 -0.61 -5.42
C TYR A 196 -24.33 -1.02 -4.63
N THR A 197 -24.44 -2.28 -4.21
CA THR A 197 -25.56 -2.78 -3.42
C THR A 197 -25.63 -2.11 -2.03
N ALA A 198 -24.47 -1.85 -1.41
CA ALA A 198 -24.41 -1.20 -0.10
C ALA A 198 -24.87 0.27 -0.19
N VAL A 199 -24.43 1.00 -1.22
CA VAL A 199 -24.85 2.40 -1.46
C VAL A 199 -26.33 2.50 -1.73
N ASN A 200 -26.91 1.64 -2.57
CA ASN A 200 -28.34 1.67 -2.87
C ASN A 200 -29.19 1.35 -1.63
N ARG A 201 -28.77 0.42 -0.79
CA ARG A 201 -29.50 0.14 0.47
C ARG A 201 -29.51 1.34 1.43
N SER A 202 -28.39 2.08 1.53
CA SER A 202 -28.32 3.27 2.40
C SER A 202 -29.18 4.44 1.85
N THR A 203 -29.40 4.52 0.54
CA THR A 203 -30.31 5.52 -0.06
C THR A 203 -31.79 5.14 0.10
N GLU A 204 -32.14 3.86 0.18
CA GLU A 204 -33.52 3.40 0.42
C GLU A 204 -33.94 3.54 1.89
N THR A 205 -33.01 3.37 2.84
CA THR A 205 -33.29 3.56 4.29
C THR A 205 -33.40 5.00 4.74
N ASN A 206 -32.96 5.96 3.91
CA ASN A 206 -33.05 7.41 4.19
C ASN A 206 -34.25 8.09 3.48
N LYS A 207 -35.13 7.34 2.83
CA LYS A 207 -36.42 7.77 2.29
C LYS A 207 -37.56 7.28 3.15
#